data_c2abec25e05462e0a13f5e8b27449de1
#
_entry.id   c2abec25e05462e0a13f5e8b27449de1
#
_cell.length_a   1.000
_cell.length_b   1.000
_cell.length_c   1.000
_cell.angle_alpha   90.00
_cell.angle_beta   90.00
_cell.angle_gamma   90.00
#
_symmetry.space_group_name_H-M   'P 1'
#
loop_
_entity.id
_entity.type
_entity.pdbx_description
1 polymer ?
#
loop_
_entity_poly.entity_id
_entity_poly.type
_entity_poly.pdbx_seq_one_letter_code
_entity_poly.pdbx_strand_id
1 'polypeptide(L)'
;MYKRQVYHGTTKHPLELTTRLLTRANQALQTLERYKNRLDAVSGSLSALEVEDLVTVRDVVTVLQRTEMVRRIAEEIHGVILELGTDGRLIRLQLEELLGGVENDRRLVIKDYFHADQGWHLADAMEGLADLSTEDLLDLKSVTAVLHLSGNEAELDAGLQPKGFRLLNKIPRLPEAIVERIVGRFGTLPKMLRATVDDLDEVEGVGESRARAIQEGLSRLAESSVLDRYG
;
A
#
# COMPACT_ATOMS: atom_id res chain seq x y z
N MET A 1 56.13 -37.98 -13.82
CA MET A 1 55.05 -37.66 -14.79
C MET A 1 53.86 -37.12 -14.01
N TYR A 2 53.75 -35.82 -13.78
CA TYR A 2 52.60 -35.20 -13.10
C TYR A 2 51.52 -34.84 -14.16
N LYS A 3 50.36 -35.52 -14.12
CA LYS A 3 49.19 -35.14 -14.93
C LYS A 3 48.55 -33.91 -14.32
N ARG A 4 48.72 -32.78 -14.98
CA ARG A 4 47.98 -31.51 -14.71
C ARG A 4 46.51 -31.74 -15.08
N GLN A 5 45.63 -31.93 -14.11
CA GLN A 5 44.19 -31.86 -14.30
C GLN A 5 43.81 -30.41 -14.57
N VAL A 6 43.49 -30.09 -15.82
CA VAL A 6 42.94 -28.82 -16.22
C VAL A 6 41.45 -28.83 -15.83
N TYR A 7 41.08 -28.13 -14.78
CA TYR A 7 39.70 -27.86 -14.47
C TYR A 7 39.13 -26.89 -15.53
N HIS A 8 38.40 -27.41 -16.50
CA HIS A 8 37.53 -26.60 -17.36
C HIS A 8 36.30 -26.22 -16.55
N GLY A 9 36.44 -25.22 -15.67
CA GLY A 9 35.31 -24.46 -15.19
C GLY A 9 34.77 -23.66 -16.36
N THR A 10 33.58 -23.98 -16.84
CA THR A 10 32.83 -23.16 -17.80
C THR A 10 32.49 -21.85 -17.14
N THR A 11 33.41 -20.88 -17.16
CA THR A 11 33.12 -19.49 -16.85
C THR A 11 32.16 -18.99 -17.93
N LYS A 12 30.87 -18.90 -17.59
CA LYS A 12 29.88 -18.29 -18.50
C LYS A 12 30.38 -16.91 -18.87
N HIS A 13 30.33 -16.61 -20.17
CA HIS A 13 30.81 -15.32 -20.68
C HIS A 13 30.05 -14.19 -19.97
N PRO A 14 30.71 -13.10 -19.51
CA PRO A 14 30.05 -12.01 -18.76
C PRO A 14 28.82 -11.46 -19.46
N LEU A 15 28.85 -11.32 -20.79
CA LEU A 15 27.71 -10.86 -21.60
C LEU A 15 26.51 -11.84 -21.52
N GLU A 16 26.74 -13.13 -21.42
CA GLU A 16 25.66 -14.14 -21.29
C GLU A 16 24.97 -14.02 -19.93
N LEU A 17 25.74 -13.77 -18.87
CA LEU A 17 25.20 -13.54 -17.53
C LEU A 17 24.36 -12.26 -17.48
N THR A 18 24.88 -11.13 -17.99
CA THR A 18 24.15 -9.86 -18.04
C THR A 18 22.84 -10.02 -18.83
N THR A 19 22.86 -10.67 -20.00
CA THR A 19 21.65 -10.91 -20.78
C THR A 19 20.60 -11.73 -20.02
N ARG A 20 21.02 -12.74 -19.27
CA ARG A 20 20.11 -13.54 -18.44
C ARG A 20 19.50 -12.73 -17.31
N LEU A 21 20.30 -11.92 -16.62
CA LEU A 21 19.82 -11.04 -15.54
C LEU A 21 18.84 -10.00 -16.08
N LEU A 22 19.12 -9.38 -17.21
CA LEU A 22 18.21 -8.44 -17.87
C LEU A 22 16.87 -9.11 -18.26
N THR A 23 16.93 -10.30 -18.82
CA THR A 23 15.72 -11.07 -19.16
C THR A 23 14.90 -11.37 -17.93
N ARG A 24 15.53 -11.84 -16.85
CA ARG A 24 14.86 -12.14 -15.56
C ARG A 24 14.23 -10.88 -14.98
N ALA A 25 14.95 -9.76 -14.96
CA ALA A 25 14.45 -8.50 -14.44
C ALA A 25 13.24 -7.99 -15.24
N ASN A 26 13.27 -8.04 -16.58
CA ASN A 26 12.14 -7.63 -17.41
C ASN A 26 10.90 -8.53 -17.21
N GLN A 27 11.08 -9.84 -17.06
CA GLN A 27 9.98 -10.75 -16.74
C GLN A 27 9.37 -10.47 -15.36
N ALA A 28 10.21 -10.17 -14.37
CA ALA A 28 9.77 -9.80 -13.04
C ALA A 28 9.04 -8.45 -13.03
N LEU A 29 9.50 -7.44 -13.80
CA LEU A 29 8.80 -6.17 -13.98
C LEU A 29 7.39 -6.35 -14.58
N GLN A 30 7.24 -7.18 -15.62
CA GLN A 30 5.93 -7.48 -16.19
C GLN A 30 5.00 -8.19 -15.18
N THR A 31 5.58 -9.01 -14.31
CA THR A 31 4.83 -9.64 -13.23
C THR A 31 4.41 -8.60 -12.20
N LEU A 32 5.33 -7.73 -11.78
CA LEU A 32 5.07 -6.63 -10.85
C LEU A 32 3.95 -5.72 -11.36
N GLU A 33 3.99 -5.32 -12.63
CA GLU A 33 2.96 -4.49 -13.26
C GLU A 33 1.56 -5.14 -13.16
N ARG A 34 1.44 -6.44 -13.43
CA ARG A 34 0.18 -7.15 -13.27
C ARG A 34 -0.33 -7.18 -11.83
N TYR A 35 0.57 -7.36 -10.86
CA TYR A 35 0.21 -7.33 -9.44
C TYR A 35 -0.15 -5.92 -8.99
N LYS A 36 0.57 -4.90 -9.49
CA LYS A 36 0.26 -3.49 -9.22
C LYS A 36 -1.12 -3.11 -9.73
N ASN A 37 -1.47 -3.49 -10.97
CA ASN A 37 -2.79 -3.24 -11.54
C ASN A 37 -3.92 -3.89 -10.70
N ARG A 38 -3.68 -5.10 -10.18
CA ARG A 38 -4.63 -5.76 -9.27
C ARG A 38 -4.72 -5.06 -7.91
N LEU A 39 -3.61 -4.53 -7.41
CA LEU A 39 -3.58 -3.73 -6.18
C LEU A 39 -4.39 -2.45 -6.38
N ASP A 40 -4.18 -1.75 -7.50
CA ASP A 40 -4.89 -0.50 -7.80
C ASP A 40 -6.40 -0.73 -7.89
N ALA A 41 -6.83 -1.83 -8.51
CA ALA A 41 -8.24 -2.18 -8.58
C ALA A 41 -8.87 -2.41 -7.19
N VAL A 42 -8.22 -3.20 -6.32
CA VAL A 42 -8.77 -3.45 -4.96
C VAL A 42 -8.66 -2.22 -4.06
N SER A 43 -7.61 -1.38 -4.24
CA SER A 43 -7.46 -0.12 -3.52
C SER A 43 -8.53 0.90 -3.93
N GLY A 44 -8.90 0.95 -5.21
CA GLY A 44 -10.02 1.73 -5.72
C GLY A 44 -11.35 1.26 -5.14
N SER A 45 -11.61 -0.05 -5.17
CA SER A 45 -12.80 -0.64 -4.55
C SER A 45 -12.90 -0.33 -3.05
N LEU A 46 -11.78 -0.40 -2.32
CA LEU A 46 -11.75 -0.04 -0.90
C LEU A 46 -12.12 1.43 -0.70
N SER A 47 -11.63 2.35 -1.55
CA SER A 47 -11.99 3.77 -1.44
C SER A 47 -13.49 4.03 -1.63
N ALA A 48 -14.15 3.29 -2.52
CA ALA A 48 -15.60 3.37 -2.68
C ALA A 48 -16.35 2.84 -1.46
N LEU A 49 -15.92 1.68 -0.93
CA LEU A 49 -16.50 1.10 0.30
C LEU A 49 -16.32 2.03 1.51
N GLU A 50 -15.19 2.73 1.61
CA GLU A 50 -14.91 3.72 2.67
C GLU A 50 -15.94 4.86 2.64
N VAL A 51 -16.26 5.36 1.45
CA VAL A 51 -17.24 6.44 1.28
C VAL A 51 -18.67 5.96 1.60
N GLU A 52 -19.00 4.72 1.22
CA GLU A 52 -20.31 4.11 1.45
C GLU A 52 -20.50 3.57 2.89
N ASP A 53 -19.45 3.60 3.74
CA ASP A 53 -19.42 3.03 5.10
C ASP A 53 -19.73 1.51 5.10
N LEU A 54 -19.21 0.79 4.11
CA LEU A 54 -19.45 -0.64 3.87
C LEU A 54 -18.18 -1.49 3.94
N VAL A 55 -17.09 -0.97 4.49
CA VAL A 55 -15.80 -1.67 4.59
C VAL A 55 -15.89 -2.85 5.54
N THR A 56 -15.31 -3.97 5.13
CA THR A 56 -15.14 -5.16 5.97
C THR A 56 -13.65 -5.43 6.27
N VAL A 57 -13.38 -6.25 7.27
CA VAL A 57 -12.02 -6.75 7.58
C VAL A 57 -11.38 -7.37 6.34
N ARG A 58 -12.14 -8.17 5.58
CA ARG A 58 -11.70 -8.83 4.35
C ARG A 58 -11.16 -7.84 3.32
N ASP A 59 -11.84 -6.70 3.14
CA ASP A 59 -11.45 -5.69 2.14
C ASP A 59 -10.09 -5.09 2.49
N VAL A 60 -9.91 -4.70 3.75
CA VAL A 60 -8.66 -4.12 4.27
C VAL A 60 -7.51 -5.11 4.17
N VAL A 61 -7.72 -6.34 4.65
CA VAL A 61 -6.70 -7.40 4.65
C VAL A 61 -6.30 -7.77 3.22
N THR A 62 -7.25 -7.80 2.27
CA THR A 62 -6.97 -8.06 0.86
C THR A 62 -6.07 -6.99 0.25
N VAL A 63 -6.31 -5.71 0.55
CA VAL A 63 -5.44 -4.62 0.06
C VAL A 63 -4.04 -4.75 0.64
N LEU A 64 -3.90 -4.99 1.95
CA LEU A 64 -2.60 -5.14 2.60
C LEU A 64 -1.83 -6.37 2.12
N GLN A 65 -2.51 -7.51 1.94
CA GLN A 65 -1.93 -8.71 1.34
C GLN A 65 -1.34 -8.42 -0.05
N ARG A 66 -2.10 -7.76 -0.92
CA ARG A 66 -1.65 -7.44 -2.29
C ARG A 66 -0.52 -6.42 -2.29
N THR A 67 -0.57 -5.45 -1.40
CA THR A 67 0.52 -4.47 -1.24
C THR A 67 1.82 -5.15 -0.84
N GLU A 68 1.75 -6.08 0.11
CA GLU A 68 2.91 -6.85 0.55
C GLU A 68 3.47 -7.76 -0.57
N MET A 69 2.61 -8.37 -1.38
CA MET A 69 3.04 -9.14 -2.55
C MET A 69 3.78 -8.26 -3.57
N VAL A 70 3.26 -7.06 -3.86
CA VAL A 70 3.91 -6.08 -4.75
C VAL A 70 5.30 -5.70 -4.19
N ARG A 71 5.39 -5.43 -2.89
CA ARG A 71 6.64 -5.07 -2.22
C ARG A 71 7.69 -6.19 -2.33
N ARG A 72 7.32 -7.45 -2.09
CA ARG A 72 8.25 -8.60 -2.17
C ARG A 72 8.76 -8.84 -3.59
N ILE A 73 7.90 -8.75 -4.61
CA ILE A 73 8.33 -8.85 -6.01
C ILE A 73 9.31 -7.72 -6.34
N ALA A 74 9.05 -6.51 -5.85
CA ALA A 74 9.93 -5.37 -6.04
C ALA A 74 11.32 -5.57 -5.39
N GLU A 75 11.37 -6.17 -4.20
CA GLU A 75 12.64 -6.50 -3.52
C GLU A 75 13.47 -7.52 -4.33
N GLU A 76 12.83 -8.54 -4.91
CA GLU A 76 13.53 -9.48 -5.80
C GLU A 76 14.13 -8.77 -7.03
N ILE A 77 13.38 -7.85 -7.65
CA ILE A 77 13.87 -7.04 -8.78
C ILE A 77 15.03 -6.18 -8.33
N HIS A 78 14.94 -5.57 -7.14
CA HIS A 78 16.01 -4.75 -6.59
C HIS A 78 17.31 -5.54 -6.41
N GLY A 79 17.22 -6.78 -5.95
CA GLY A 79 18.37 -7.72 -5.88
C GLY A 79 19.02 -7.93 -7.25
N VAL A 80 18.23 -8.15 -8.30
CA VAL A 80 18.75 -8.31 -9.67
C VAL A 80 19.38 -7.01 -10.20
N ILE A 81 18.82 -5.84 -9.88
CA ILE A 81 19.39 -4.53 -10.26
C ILE A 81 20.78 -4.34 -9.62
N LEU A 82 20.96 -4.76 -8.36
CA LEU A 82 22.27 -4.69 -7.70
C LEU A 82 23.31 -5.55 -8.40
N GLU A 83 22.94 -6.74 -8.86
CA GLU A 83 23.84 -7.63 -9.62
C GLU A 83 24.19 -7.05 -11.01
N LEU A 84 23.27 -6.33 -11.65
CA LEU A 84 23.46 -5.68 -12.95
C LEU A 84 24.31 -4.40 -12.87
N GLY A 85 24.39 -3.76 -11.70
CA GLY A 85 25.11 -2.50 -11.54
C GLY A 85 24.62 -1.40 -12.47
N THR A 86 25.52 -0.88 -13.32
CA THR A 86 25.19 0.21 -14.26
C THR A 86 24.20 -0.19 -15.34
N ASP A 87 24.19 -1.47 -15.74
CA ASP A 87 23.29 -1.99 -16.78
C ASP A 87 21.83 -2.08 -16.29
N GLY A 88 21.61 -2.09 -14.97
CA GLY A 88 20.30 -2.10 -14.34
C GLY A 88 19.61 -0.73 -14.24
N ARG A 89 20.20 0.36 -14.73
CA ARG A 89 19.68 1.74 -14.53
C ARG A 89 18.24 1.93 -15.04
N LEU A 90 17.93 1.46 -16.24
CA LEU A 90 16.58 1.60 -16.82
C LEU A 90 15.54 0.80 -16.04
N ILE A 91 15.90 -0.42 -15.63
CA ILE A 91 15.03 -1.27 -14.81
C ILE A 91 14.73 -0.61 -13.46
N ARG A 92 15.73 0.04 -12.86
CA ARG A 92 15.56 0.81 -11.62
C ARG A 92 14.53 1.92 -11.78
N LEU A 93 14.63 2.72 -12.84
CA LEU A 93 13.68 3.82 -13.10
C LEU A 93 12.25 3.29 -13.29
N GLN A 94 12.07 2.19 -14.04
CA GLN A 94 10.77 1.55 -14.21
C GLN A 94 10.21 1.01 -12.90
N LEU A 95 11.08 0.40 -12.07
CA LEU A 95 10.68 -0.09 -10.74
C LEU A 95 10.22 1.05 -9.84
N GLU A 96 10.99 2.15 -9.78
CA GLU A 96 10.66 3.34 -8.99
C GLU A 96 9.33 3.96 -9.44
N GLU A 97 9.07 4.03 -10.75
CA GLU A 97 7.80 4.51 -11.31
C GLU A 97 6.62 3.61 -10.90
N LEU A 98 6.75 2.29 -11.02
CA LEU A 98 5.71 1.33 -10.65
C LEU A 98 5.39 1.34 -9.15
N LEU A 99 6.40 1.57 -8.31
CA LEU A 99 6.25 1.58 -6.85
C LEU A 99 5.82 2.95 -6.30
N GLY A 100 5.72 3.97 -7.15
CA GLY A 100 5.36 5.31 -6.70
C GLY A 100 4.09 5.30 -5.84
N GLY A 101 4.21 5.69 -4.56
CA GLY A 101 3.11 5.77 -3.61
C GLY A 101 2.73 4.47 -2.88
N VAL A 102 3.16 3.29 -3.31
CA VAL A 102 2.74 1.99 -2.73
C VAL A 102 3.01 1.91 -1.22
N GLU A 103 4.20 2.31 -0.79
CA GLU A 103 4.56 2.25 0.64
C GLU A 103 3.78 3.28 1.48
N ASN A 104 3.53 4.46 0.93
CA ASN A 104 2.68 5.45 1.59
C ASN A 104 1.23 4.96 1.70
N ASP A 105 0.69 4.37 0.64
CA ASP A 105 -0.67 3.81 0.65
C ASP A 105 -0.80 2.67 1.66
N ARG A 106 0.20 1.79 1.75
CA ARG A 106 0.28 0.74 2.77
C ARG A 106 0.20 1.33 4.18
N ARG A 107 1.02 2.33 4.46
CA ARG A 107 1.03 3.04 5.74
C ARG A 107 -0.32 3.66 6.07
N LEU A 108 -0.96 4.30 5.09
CA LEU A 108 -2.25 4.95 5.26
C LEU A 108 -3.39 3.96 5.48
N VAL A 109 -3.40 2.81 4.78
CA VAL A 109 -4.38 1.75 5.04
C VAL A 109 -4.26 1.25 6.47
N ILE A 110 -3.04 0.95 6.93
CA ILE A 110 -2.85 0.51 8.31
C ILE A 110 -3.30 1.62 9.29
N LYS A 111 -2.94 2.88 9.02
CA LYS A 111 -3.30 4.04 9.88
C LYS A 111 -4.83 4.22 10.01
N ASP A 112 -5.58 3.95 8.94
CA ASP A 112 -7.04 4.07 8.93
C ASP A 112 -7.73 3.01 9.80
N TYR A 113 -7.21 1.78 9.83
CA TYR A 113 -7.93 0.66 10.45
C TYR A 113 -7.25 0.10 11.69
N PHE A 114 -5.95 0.30 11.83
CA PHE A 114 -5.22 -0.18 12.98
C PHE A 114 -5.55 0.66 14.23
N HIS A 115 -5.88 -0.01 15.32
CA HIS A 115 -6.07 0.61 16.62
C HIS A 115 -4.81 0.41 17.47
N ALA A 116 -4.13 1.51 17.81
CA ALA A 116 -2.98 1.49 18.70
C ALA A 116 -3.45 1.26 20.15
N ASP A 117 -3.86 0.03 20.46
CA ASP A 117 -4.20 -0.37 21.80
C ASP A 117 -3.02 -1.08 22.47
N GLN A 118 -2.78 -0.80 23.76
CA GLN A 118 -1.87 -1.53 24.63
C GLN A 118 -0.41 -1.60 24.18
N GLY A 119 0.13 -0.50 23.58
CA GLY A 119 1.55 -0.42 23.27
C GLY A 119 1.95 -0.92 21.88
N TRP A 120 1.01 -1.29 21.04
CA TRP A 120 1.24 -1.58 19.63
C TRP A 120 1.30 -0.31 18.79
N HIS A 121 2.31 -0.23 17.93
CA HIS A 121 2.52 0.92 17.06
C HIS A 121 2.35 0.54 15.58
N LEU A 122 2.12 1.53 14.74
CA LEU A 122 2.06 1.37 13.29
C LEU A 122 3.28 0.61 12.72
N ALA A 123 4.47 0.86 13.28
CA ALA A 123 5.70 0.19 12.89
C ALA A 123 5.64 -1.32 13.14
N ASP A 124 5.08 -1.76 14.26
CA ASP A 124 4.96 -3.18 14.62
C ASP A 124 4.06 -3.92 13.65
N ALA A 125 2.94 -3.30 13.22
CA ALA A 125 2.04 -3.85 12.22
C ALA A 125 2.72 -3.94 10.84
N MET A 126 3.51 -2.93 10.46
CA MET A 126 4.25 -2.93 9.19
C MET A 126 5.35 -4.00 9.17
N GLU A 127 6.08 -4.16 10.28
CA GLU A 127 7.12 -5.17 10.44
C GLU A 127 6.52 -6.57 10.46
N GLY A 128 5.46 -6.79 11.25
CA GLY A 128 4.76 -8.06 11.30
C GLY A 128 4.23 -8.54 9.94
N LEU A 129 3.72 -7.63 9.10
CA LEU A 129 3.33 -7.97 7.72
C LEU A 129 4.53 -8.33 6.85
N ALA A 130 5.66 -7.65 7.02
CA ALA A 130 6.88 -7.92 6.28
C ALA A 130 7.48 -9.30 6.64
N ASP A 131 7.35 -9.72 7.89
CA ASP A 131 7.90 -10.96 8.44
C ASP A 131 7.06 -12.21 8.15
N LEU A 132 5.80 -12.06 7.69
CA LEU A 132 4.97 -13.19 7.30
C LEU A 132 5.68 -14.05 6.24
N SER A 133 5.59 -15.38 6.37
CA SER A 133 6.00 -16.28 5.30
C SER A 133 5.14 -16.08 4.04
N THR A 134 5.57 -16.60 2.90
CA THR A 134 4.76 -16.52 1.67
C THR A 134 3.44 -17.29 1.83
N GLU A 135 3.45 -18.40 2.56
CA GLU A 135 2.26 -19.22 2.82
C GLU A 135 1.30 -18.47 3.75
N ASP A 136 1.82 -17.89 4.84
CA ASP A 136 1.01 -17.11 5.79
C ASP A 136 0.44 -15.84 5.14
N LEU A 137 1.18 -15.21 4.23
CA LEU A 137 0.68 -14.04 3.49
C LEU A 137 -0.51 -14.40 2.59
N LEU A 138 -0.60 -15.64 2.09
CA LEU A 138 -1.74 -16.10 1.29
C LEU A 138 -2.96 -16.44 2.16
N ASP A 139 -2.77 -16.65 3.45
CA ASP A 139 -3.86 -16.88 4.40
C ASP A 139 -4.33 -15.55 5.03
N LEU A 140 -5.56 -15.15 4.71
CA LEU A 140 -6.15 -13.92 5.26
C LEU A 140 -6.21 -13.91 6.80
N LYS A 141 -6.31 -15.06 7.44
CA LYS A 141 -6.33 -15.17 8.91
C LYS A 141 -4.98 -14.77 9.51
N SER A 142 -3.89 -15.22 8.91
CA SER A 142 -2.53 -14.85 9.34
C SER A 142 -2.30 -13.34 9.20
N VAL A 143 -2.74 -12.75 8.08
CA VAL A 143 -2.66 -11.29 7.87
C VAL A 143 -3.53 -10.54 8.88
N THR A 144 -4.73 -11.04 9.16
CA THR A 144 -5.65 -10.46 10.16
C THR A 144 -5.05 -10.47 11.57
N ALA A 145 -4.40 -11.58 11.93
CA ALA A 145 -3.77 -11.75 13.25
C ALA A 145 -2.65 -10.72 13.49
N VAL A 146 -1.81 -10.47 12.49
CA VAL A 146 -0.72 -9.47 12.57
C VAL A 146 -1.27 -8.05 12.79
N LEU A 147 -2.47 -7.77 12.28
CA LEU A 147 -3.11 -6.47 12.42
C LEU A 147 -3.97 -6.38 13.69
N HIS A 148 -3.97 -7.42 14.52
CA HIS A 148 -4.86 -7.54 15.69
C HIS A 148 -6.34 -7.30 15.36
N LEU A 149 -6.72 -7.51 14.10
CA LEU A 149 -8.10 -7.61 13.68
C LEU A 149 -8.53 -9.06 13.96
N SER A 150 -9.61 -9.27 14.67
CA SER A 150 -10.02 -10.59 15.15
C SER A 150 -10.10 -11.64 14.03
N GLY A 151 -9.55 -12.84 14.27
CA GLY A 151 -9.15 -13.81 13.22
C GLY A 151 -10.08 -14.98 12.97
N ASN A 152 -11.38 -14.89 13.21
CA ASN A 152 -12.32 -15.95 12.86
C ASN A 152 -12.91 -15.72 11.45
N GLU A 153 -13.24 -16.78 10.68
CA GLU A 153 -13.85 -16.61 9.34
C GLU A 153 -15.12 -15.75 9.37
N ALA A 154 -15.91 -15.89 10.46
CA ALA A 154 -17.08 -15.05 10.70
C ALA A 154 -16.74 -13.56 10.93
N GLU A 155 -15.51 -13.25 11.31
CA GLU A 155 -15.05 -11.89 11.62
C GLU A 155 -14.44 -11.18 10.41
N LEU A 156 -14.07 -11.90 9.33
CA LEU A 156 -13.62 -11.29 8.09
C LEU A 156 -14.71 -10.43 7.43
N ASP A 157 -15.97 -10.74 7.68
CA ASP A 157 -17.12 -9.97 7.18
C ASP A 157 -17.58 -8.91 8.20
N ALA A 158 -16.86 -8.75 9.33
CA ALA A 158 -17.13 -7.69 10.30
C ALA A 158 -16.86 -6.31 9.67
N GLY A 159 -17.79 -5.38 9.91
CA GLY A 159 -17.68 -4.01 9.43
C GLY A 159 -16.54 -3.25 10.13
N LEU A 160 -15.81 -2.45 9.39
CA LEU A 160 -14.77 -1.54 9.88
C LEU A 160 -15.10 -0.11 9.48
N GLN A 161 -14.80 0.83 10.37
CA GLN A 161 -14.92 2.25 10.07
C GLN A 161 -13.56 2.89 9.82
N PRO A 162 -13.31 3.45 8.62
CA PRO A 162 -12.08 4.16 8.32
C PRO A 162 -11.98 5.46 9.14
N LYS A 163 -10.76 5.79 9.57
CA LYS A 163 -10.50 7.09 10.21
C LYS A 163 -10.48 8.24 9.21
N GLY A 164 -10.08 7.98 7.95
CA GLY A 164 -10.10 8.95 6.85
C GLY A 164 -8.74 9.46 6.40
N PHE A 165 -7.63 8.91 6.89
CA PHE A 165 -6.28 9.29 6.48
C PHE A 165 -6.05 9.13 4.98
N ARG A 166 -6.52 8.02 4.38
CA ARG A 166 -6.36 7.74 2.95
C ARG A 166 -7.06 8.78 2.08
N LEU A 167 -8.31 9.11 2.39
CA LEU A 167 -9.07 10.09 1.62
C LEU A 167 -8.49 11.50 1.78
N LEU A 168 -8.19 11.92 3.01
CA LEU A 168 -7.59 13.24 3.27
C LEU A 168 -6.23 13.40 2.59
N ASN A 169 -5.41 12.34 2.53
CA ASN A 169 -4.11 12.37 1.86
C ASN A 169 -4.20 12.61 0.34
N LYS A 170 -5.35 12.32 -0.28
CA LYS A 170 -5.60 12.62 -1.70
C LYS A 170 -5.95 14.09 -1.96
N ILE A 171 -6.21 14.88 -0.92
CA ILE A 171 -6.50 16.31 -1.06
C ILE A 171 -5.18 17.07 -1.27
N PRO A 172 -5.01 17.78 -2.41
CA PRO A 172 -3.76 18.45 -2.72
C PRO A 172 -3.40 19.51 -1.66
N ARG A 173 -2.11 19.58 -1.32
CA ARG A 173 -1.55 20.59 -0.42
C ARG A 173 -2.12 20.58 1.01
N LEU A 174 -2.66 19.46 1.45
CA LEU A 174 -3.08 19.28 2.83
C LEU A 174 -1.92 18.70 3.66
N PRO A 175 -1.33 19.47 4.60
CA PRO A 175 -0.21 19.01 5.41
C PRO A 175 -0.61 17.84 6.33
N GLU A 176 0.31 16.90 6.57
CA GLU A 176 0.06 15.74 7.43
C GLU A 176 -0.40 16.15 8.85
N ALA A 177 0.20 17.21 9.42
CA ALA A 177 -0.20 17.72 10.74
C ALA A 177 -1.67 18.19 10.78
N ILE A 178 -2.20 18.71 9.67
CA ILE A 178 -3.62 19.11 9.57
C ILE A 178 -4.50 17.86 9.43
N VAL A 179 -4.08 16.89 8.63
CA VAL A 179 -4.77 15.58 8.52
C VAL A 179 -4.93 14.93 9.90
N GLU A 180 -3.85 14.88 10.69
CA GLU A 180 -3.87 14.32 12.05
C GLU A 180 -4.89 15.04 12.96
N ARG A 181 -4.95 16.37 12.89
CA ARG A 181 -5.91 17.16 13.69
C ARG A 181 -7.35 16.92 13.27
N ILE A 182 -7.62 16.85 11.95
CA ILE A 182 -8.95 16.58 11.43
C ILE A 182 -9.39 15.18 11.87
N VAL A 183 -8.54 14.17 11.67
CA VAL A 183 -8.85 12.80 12.11
C VAL A 183 -9.05 12.74 13.63
N GLY A 184 -8.21 13.41 14.40
CA GLY A 184 -8.34 13.52 15.86
C GLY A 184 -9.67 14.16 16.30
N ARG A 185 -10.16 15.17 15.57
CA ARG A 185 -11.42 15.88 15.86
C ARG A 185 -12.65 15.05 15.53
N PHE A 186 -12.69 14.44 14.35
CA PHE A 186 -13.88 13.74 13.83
C PHE A 186 -13.87 12.23 14.15
N GLY A 187 -12.71 11.63 14.26
CA GLY A 187 -12.52 10.24 14.62
C GLY A 187 -12.80 9.24 13.50
N THR A 188 -13.79 9.48 12.64
CA THR A 188 -14.17 8.58 11.54
C THR A 188 -14.49 9.33 10.25
N LEU A 189 -14.24 8.70 9.10
CA LEU A 189 -14.52 9.27 7.79
C LEU A 189 -16.00 9.62 7.58
N PRO A 190 -17.00 8.79 7.96
CA PRO A 190 -18.41 9.17 7.83
C PRO A 190 -18.78 10.46 8.56
N LYS A 191 -18.14 10.77 9.69
CA LYS A 191 -18.35 12.05 10.39
C LYS A 191 -17.72 13.21 9.63
N MET A 192 -16.54 13.03 9.06
CA MET A 192 -15.88 14.06 8.25
C MET A 192 -16.65 14.39 6.98
N LEU A 193 -17.21 13.38 6.29
CA LEU A 193 -18.02 13.58 5.08
C LEU A 193 -19.30 14.37 5.35
N ARG A 194 -19.79 14.36 6.58
CA ARG A 194 -20.98 15.13 7.02
C ARG A 194 -20.62 16.49 7.62
N ALA A 195 -19.34 16.77 7.83
CA ALA A 195 -18.89 18.02 8.45
C ALA A 195 -19.16 19.22 7.57
N THR A 196 -19.61 20.29 8.17
CA THR A 196 -19.78 21.58 7.50
C THR A 196 -18.44 22.31 7.39
N VAL A 197 -18.41 23.41 6.61
CA VAL A 197 -17.23 24.29 6.55
C VAL A 197 -16.90 24.84 7.93
N ASP A 198 -17.93 25.20 8.70
CA ASP A 198 -17.76 25.77 10.06
C ASP A 198 -17.16 24.72 11.02
N ASP A 199 -17.61 23.46 10.96
CA ASP A 199 -17.04 22.37 11.75
C ASP A 199 -15.56 22.14 11.44
N LEU A 200 -15.18 22.26 10.16
CA LEU A 200 -13.78 22.11 9.71
C LEU A 200 -12.94 23.33 10.08
N ASP A 201 -13.50 24.54 10.07
CA ASP A 201 -12.81 25.77 10.46
C ASP A 201 -12.44 25.79 11.94
N GLU A 202 -13.23 25.15 12.81
CA GLU A 202 -12.91 24.95 14.22
C GLU A 202 -11.65 24.14 14.48
N VAL A 203 -11.14 23.39 13.46
CA VAL A 203 -9.91 22.59 13.60
C VAL A 203 -8.70 23.53 13.57
N GLU A 204 -7.87 23.44 14.60
CA GLU A 204 -6.69 24.30 14.71
C GLU A 204 -5.80 24.25 13.46
N GLY A 205 -5.56 25.42 12.86
CA GLY A 205 -4.72 25.59 11.66
C GLY A 205 -5.42 25.28 10.34
N VAL A 206 -6.74 25.02 10.33
CA VAL A 206 -7.50 24.84 9.09
C VAL A 206 -7.86 26.20 8.47
N GLY A 207 -8.61 27.03 9.13
CA GLY A 207 -9.12 28.30 8.62
C GLY A 207 -10.13 28.15 7.46
N GLU A 208 -11.03 29.13 7.29
CA GLU A 208 -12.19 29.06 6.39
C GLU A 208 -11.85 28.64 4.95
N SER A 209 -10.79 29.21 4.35
CA SER A 209 -10.41 28.90 2.97
C SER A 209 -9.97 27.44 2.80
N ARG A 210 -9.23 26.91 3.80
CA ARG A 210 -8.80 25.50 3.77
C ARG A 210 -9.97 24.58 4.11
N ALA A 211 -10.86 24.95 5.01
CA ALA A 211 -12.08 24.21 5.33
C ALA A 211 -12.94 23.98 4.08
N ARG A 212 -13.16 25.04 3.29
CA ARG A 212 -13.86 24.91 1.99
C ARG A 212 -13.15 23.98 1.03
N ALA A 213 -11.82 24.12 0.88
CA ALA A 213 -11.04 23.26 -0.01
C ALA A 213 -11.06 21.77 0.42
N ILE A 214 -11.06 21.51 1.73
CA ILE A 214 -11.19 20.16 2.29
C ILE A 214 -12.58 19.59 2.00
N GLN A 215 -13.64 20.34 2.28
CA GLN A 215 -15.01 19.90 2.03
C GLN A 215 -15.25 19.60 0.55
N GLU A 216 -14.85 20.48 -0.36
CA GLU A 216 -14.92 20.27 -1.81
C GLU A 216 -14.07 19.10 -2.27
N GLY A 217 -12.89 18.92 -1.68
CA GLY A 217 -12.00 17.79 -1.95
C GLY A 217 -12.61 16.46 -1.54
N LEU A 218 -13.17 16.38 -0.34
CA LEU A 218 -13.88 15.19 0.16
C LEU A 218 -15.10 14.86 -0.70
N SER A 219 -15.92 15.84 -1.07
CA SER A 219 -17.11 15.65 -1.91
C SER A 219 -16.72 15.09 -3.29
N ARG A 220 -15.72 15.69 -3.95
CA ARG A 220 -15.24 15.20 -5.26
C ARG A 220 -14.67 13.78 -5.18
N LEU A 221 -13.90 13.48 -4.15
CA LEU A 221 -13.34 12.14 -3.96
C LEU A 221 -14.43 11.11 -3.69
N ALA A 222 -15.46 11.47 -2.92
CA ALA A 222 -16.61 10.62 -2.69
C ALA A 222 -17.37 10.31 -3.98
N GLU A 223 -17.69 11.33 -4.77
CA GLU A 223 -18.37 11.17 -6.06
C GLU A 223 -17.56 10.31 -7.04
N SER A 224 -16.26 10.59 -7.18
CA SER A 224 -15.36 9.83 -8.06
C SER A 224 -15.26 8.37 -7.65
N SER A 225 -15.10 8.09 -6.35
CA SER A 225 -14.96 6.71 -5.84
C SER A 225 -16.21 5.86 -6.09
N VAL A 226 -17.39 6.46 -6.00
CA VAL A 226 -18.67 5.78 -6.32
C VAL A 226 -18.79 5.54 -7.81
N LEU A 227 -18.46 6.52 -8.66
CA LEU A 227 -18.53 6.37 -10.11
C LEU A 227 -17.59 5.28 -10.62
N ASP A 228 -16.36 5.21 -10.11
CA ASP A 228 -15.35 4.20 -10.50
C ASP A 228 -15.81 2.76 -10.15
N ARG A 229 -16.72 2.60 -9.20
CA ARG A 229 -17.25 1.28 -8.79
C ARG A 229 -18.40 0.81 -9.68
N TYR A 230 -19.21 1.73 -10.19
CA TYR A 230 -20.47 1.41 -10.91
C TYR A 230 -20.40 1.72 -12.41
N GLY A 231 -19.31 2.29 -12.91
CA GLY A 231 -19.03 2.58 -14.32
C GLY A 231 -18.19 1.53 -14.99
#